data_051825c0c4b942184b581c4a09bc5cda
#
_entry.id   051825c0c4b942184b581c4a09bc5cda
#
_cell.length_a   1.000
_cell.length_b   1.000
_cell.length_c   1.000
_cell.angle_alpha   90.00
_cell.angle_beta   90.00
_cell.angle_gamma   90.00
#
_symmetry.space_group_name_H-M   'P 1'
#
loop_
_entity.id
_entity.type
_entity.pdbx_description
1 polymer ?
#
loop_
_entity_poly.entity_id
_entity_poly.type
_entity_poly.pdbx_seq_one_letter_code
_entity_poly.pdbx_strand_id
1 'polypeptide(L)'
;MSDPLHHECAVAAIRMLKPLSYYAEKYGNPLWAFNKLFLLMEKQHNRGQDGAGIGCIKLNTPLGEPYMFRHRDATGNALSNIFSAEQRNYRTLCERGDIVNEDPEQVKARFNYGGELLVGHMRYGASSARFDEGICHPFTRRTNWITRTLMLLGNFGITNAQELAQTLIERGQHPVCDSDTQIIMEEIGFYLDEAHNELYRSLRGKLSGQELQEEISNRIDLYDIMGKASKNWDGGFTALGAVGNGDLFCLRDPHGIRPCHYVLTD
;
A
#
# COMPACT_ATOMS: atom_id res chain seq x y z
N MET A 1 17.29 17.11 29.99
CA MET A 1 16.48 17.76 28.93
C MET A 1 15.96 16.65 28.06
N SER A 2 14.64 16.46 27.98
CA SER A 2 14.06 15.50 27.03
C SER A 2 14.27 16.07 25.63
N ASP A 3 14.75 15.25 24.70
CA ASP A 3 14.78 15.63 23.28
C ASP A 3 13.40 16.11 22.86
N PRO A 4 13.32 17.20 22.08
CA PRO A 4 12.04 17.66 21.55
C PRO A 4 11.38 16.52 20.76
N LEU A 5 10.09 16.29 20.99
CA LEU A 5 9.31 15.30 20.22
C LEU A 5 9.39 15.69 18.74
N HIS A 6 10.08 14.89 17.96
CA HIS A 6 10.09 15.02 16.51
C HIS A 6 8.83 14.35 15.94
N HIS A 7 8.02 15.13 15.23
CA HIS A 7 6.92 14.58 14.44
C HIS A 7 7.49 13.78 13.27
N GLU A 8 6.89 12.67 12.97
CA GLU A 8 7.30 11.77 11.90
C GLU A 8 6.06 11.12 11.26
N CYS A 9 6.21 10.65 10.03
CA CYS A 9 5.15 9.89 9.37
C CYS A 9 4.78 8.63 10.17
N ALA A 10 3.54 8.19 9.99
CA ALA A 10 3.05 6.93 10.53
C ALA A 10 2.44 6.06 9.43
N VAL A 11 2.59 4.75 9.59
CA VAL A 11 2.06 3.74 8.67
C VAL A 11 1.16 2.77 9.40
N ALA A 12 0.14 2.26 8.72
CA ALA A 12 -0.72 1.19 9.21
C ALA A 12 -1.08 0.25 8.06
N ALA A 13 -1.25 -1.03 8.35
CA ALA A 13 -1.79 -2.00 7.41
C ALA A 13 -2.65 -3.04 8.12
N ILE A 14 -3.62 -3.54 7.39
CA ILE A 14 -4.45 -4.68 7.78
C ILE A 14 -4.51 -5.63 6.60
N ARG A 15 -4.07 -6.87 6.79
CA ARG A 15 -4.21 -7.96 5.85
C ARG A 15 -5.15 -9.00 6.44
N MET A 16 -6.36 -9.06 5.92
CA MET A 16 -7.32 -10.09 6.32
C MET A 16 -6.95 -11.42 5.67
N LEU A 17 -6.84 -12.48 6.47
CA LEU A 17 -6.46 -13.82 6.03
C LEU A 17 -7.68 -14.69 5.67
N LYS A 18 -8.87 -14.20 5.98
CA LYS A 18 -10.16 -14.83 5.68
C LYS A 18 -10.99 -13.91 4.79
N PRO A 19 -12.02 -14.41 4.10
CA PRO A 19 -12.91 -13.56 3.29
C PRO A 19 -13.70 -12.58 4.16
N LEU A 20 -14.24 -11.52 3.54
CA LEU A 20 -15.03 -10.49 4.24
C LEU A 20 -16.21 -11.10 5.01
N SER A 21 -16.84 -12.14 4.46
CA SER A 21 -17.96 -12.84 5.09
C SER A 21 -17.63 -13.38 6.49
N TYR A 22 -16.42 -13.91 6.67
CA TYR A 22 -15.97 -14.36 7.99
C TYR A 22 -15.92 -13.22 9.01
N TYR A 23 -15.43 -12.04 8.60
CA TYR A 23 -15.34 -10.88 9.49
C TYR A 23 -16.70 -10.24 9.74
N ALA A 24 -17.58 -10.25 8.73
CA ALA A 24 -18.96 -9.81 8.87
C ALA A 24 -19.72 -10.67 9.88
N GLU A 25 -19.58 -11.98 9.82
CA GLU A 25 -20.19 -12.91 10.79
C GLU A 25 -19.58 -12.74 12.20
N LYS A 26 -18.25 -12.71 12.33
CA LYS A 26 -17.55 -12.66 13.60
C LYS A 26 -17.74 -11.33 14.35
N TYR A 27 -17.77 -10.22 13.63
CA TYR A 27 -17.80 -8.86 14.19
C TYR A 27 -19.06 -8.07 13.87
N GLY A 28 -20.00 -8.67 13.14
CA GLY A 28 -21.26 -8.02 12.76
C GLY A 28 -21.12 -6.87 11.75
N ASN A 29 -19.98 -6.78 11.03
CA ASN A 29 -19.73 -5.66 10.12
C ASN A 29 -18.75 -6.06 8.99
N PRO A 30 -19.17 -5.99 7.70
CA PRO A 30 -18.30 -6.27 6.58
C PRO A 30 -17.18 -5.23 6.39
N LEU A 31 -17.33 -4.02 6.95
CA LEU A 31 -16.31 -2.96 6.95
C LEU A 31 -15.37 -3.02 8.15
N TRP A 32 -15.29 -4.16 8.84
CA TRP A 32 -14.46 -4.30 10.05
C TRP A 32 -13.01 -3.83 9.81
N ALA A 33 -12.37 -4.24 8.75
CA ALA A 33 -10.99 -3.86 8.45
C ALA A 33 -10.86 -2.36 8.13
N PHE A 34 -11.80 -1.77 7.40
CA PHE A 34 -11.83 -0.34 7.11
C PHE A 34 -11.95 0.49 8.40
N ASN A 35 -12.86 0.11 9.29
CA ASN A 35 -13.04 0.77 10.57
C ASN A 35 -11.81 0.57 11.49
N LYS A 36 -11.19 -0.60 11.43
CA LYS A 36 -9.98 -0.91 12.20
C LYS A 36 -8.78 -0.10 11.71
N LEU A 37 -8.66 0.10 10.39
CA LEU A 37 -7.63 0.96 9.82
C LEU A 37 -7.77 2.40 10.34
N PHE A 38 -9.00 2.95 10.36
CA PHE A 38 -9.25 4.26 10.95
C PHE A 38 -8.72 4.36 12.38
N LEU A 39 -9.06 3.38 13.23
CA LEU A 39 -8.62 3.37 14.63
C LEU A 39 -7.09 3.27 14.77
N LEU A 40 -6.42 2.51 13.91
CA LEU A 40 -4.96 2.42 13.90
C LEU A 40 -4.31 3.75 13.50
N MET A 41 -4.88 4.44 12.51
CA MET A 41 -4.40 5.75 12.06
C MET A 41 -4.70 6.83 13.10
N GLU A 42 -5.89 6.82 13.70
CA GLU A 42 -6.28 7.76 14.76
C GLU A 42 -5.34 7.69 15.97
N LYS A 43 -4.93 6.47 16.38
CA LYS A 43 -3.96 6.28 17.46
C LYS A 43 -2.56 6.82 17.14
N GLN A 44 -2.27 7.05 15.87
CA GLN A 44 -0.99 7.58 15.39
C GLN A 44 -1.11 9.05 14.90
N HIS A 45 -2.26 9.69 15.08
CA HIS A 45 -2.55 11.03 14.55
C HIS A 45 -1.54 12.10 15.04
N ASN A 46 -1.01 11.94 16.24
CA ASN A 46 0.00 12.84 16.80
C ASN A 46 1.37 12.79 16.07
N ARG A 47 1.61 11.79 15.23
CA ARG A 47 2.87 11.66 14.48
C ARG A 47 2.84 12.45 13.17
N GLY A 48 1.70 12.49 12.46
CA GLY A 48 1.57 13.18 11.18
C GLY A 48 0.22 13.86 11.04
N GLN A 49 0.23 15.19 10.84
CA GLN A 49 -0.97 16.02 10.78
C GLN A 49 -1.06 16.85 9.48
N ASP A 50 -0.11 16.68 8.55
CA ASP A 50 -0.01 17.50 7.35
C ASP A 50 -0.58 16.78 6.10
N GLY A 51 -1.29 15.71 6.31
CA GLY A 51 -1.94 14.92 5.29
C GLY A 51 -2.12 13.46 5.70
N ALA A 52 -2.95 12.76 4.96
CA ALA A 52 -3.18 11.34 5.13
C ALA A 52 -3.45 10.68 3.77
N GLY A 53 -3.41 9.36 3.77
CA GLY A 53 -3.89 8.59 2.64
C GLY A 53 -4.17 7.16 3.02
N ILE A 54 -5.10 6.57 2.31
CA ILE A 54 -5.47 5.17 2.45
C ILE A 54 -5.40 4.45 1.11
N GLY A 55 -5.17 3.15 1.17
CA GLY A 55 -5.21 2.28 0.01
C GLY A 55 -5.93 0.98 0.31
N CYS A 56 -6.46 0.37 -0.74
CA CYS A 56 -7.11 -0.93 -0.66
C CYS A 56 -6.71 -1.78 -1.85
N ILE A 57 -6.46 -3.06 -1.61
CA ILE A 57 -6.31 -4.09 -2.64
C ILE A 57 -7.36 -5.17 -2.37
N LYS A 58 -8.20 -5.42 -3.37
CA LYS A 58 -9.17 -6.52 -3.39
C LYS A 58 -8.51 -7.75 -3.98
N LEU A 59 -8.57 -8.86 -3.26
CA LEU A 59 -7.98 -10.11 -3.69
C LEU A 59 -8.96 -10.94 -4.53
N ASN A 60 -8.41 -11.84 -5.34
CA ASN A 60 -9.20 -12.75 -6.17
C ASN A 60 -10.26 -12.01 -7.03
N THR A 61 -9.91 -10.81 -7.49
CA THR A 61 -10.76 -10.05 -8.41
C THR A 61 -10.64 -10.63 -9.81
N PRO A 62 -11.75 -10.78 -10.56
CA PRO A 62 -11.71 -11.25 -11.94
C PRO A 62 -10.77 -10.41 -12.81
N LEU A 63 -10.18 -11.04 -13.82
CA LEU A 63 -9.31 -10.35 -14.79
C LEU A 63 -10.07 -9.19 -15.47
N GLY A 64 -9.43 -8.02 -15.50
CA GLY A 64 -10.01 -6.81 -16.09
C GLY A 64 -10.82 -5.94 -15.13
N GLU A 65 -11.15 -6.44 -13.94
CA GLU A 65 -11.85 -5.65 -12.93
C GLU A 65 -10.88 -4.81 -12.07
N PRO A 66 -11.31 -3.62 -11.63
CA PRO A 66 -10.52 -2.78 -10.73
C PRO A 66 -10.33 -3.45 -9.36
N TYR A 67 -9.11 -3.53 -8.87
CA TYR A 67 -8.76 -4.20 -7.62
C TYR A 67 -7.93 -3.34 -6.66
N MET A 68 -7.31 -2.24 -7.13
CA MET A 68 -6.45 -1.36 -6.33
C MET A 68 -7.00 0.06 -6.32
N PHE A 69 -7.24 0.59 -5.14
CA PHE A 69 -7.83 1.90 -4.89
C PHE A 69 -6.97 2.71 -3.93
N ARG A 70 -7.02 4.03 -4.07
CA ARG A 70 -6.27 4.98 -3.26
C ARG A 70 -7.06 6.27 -3.08
N HIS A 71 -7.05 6.82 -1.86
CA HIS A 71 -7.54 8.16 -1.54
C HIS A 71 -6.51 8.90 -0.69
N ARG A 72 -6.22 10.15 -1.02
CA ARG A 72 -5.24 11.00 -0.33
C ARG A 72 -5.84 12.37 -0.08
N ASP A 73 -5.36 13.03 0.96
CA ASP A 73 -5.72 14.40 1.32
C ASP A 73 -4.49 15.04 2.00
N ALA A 74 -4.14 16.25 1.56
CA ALA A 74 -3.00 17.01 2.06
C ALA A 74 -3.41 18.14 3.00
N THR A 75 -4.56 18.04 3.64
CA THR A 75 -5.05 19.04 4.61
C THR A 75 -4.80 18.62 6.05
N GLY A 76 -4.88 19.57 6.98
CA GLY A 76 -4.76 19.27 8.42
C GLY A 76 -5.87 18.37 8.98
N ASN A 77 -6.99 18.21 8.27
CA ASN A 77 -8.10 17.33 8.65
C ASN A 77 -8.19 16.08 7.76
N ALA A 78 -7.11 15.73 7.08
CA ALA A 78 -7.04 14.70 6.06
C ALA A 78 -7.66 13.36 6.49
N LEU A 79 -7.34 12.86 7.68
CA LEU A 79 -7.88 11.61 8.20
C LEU A 79 -9.40 11.62 8.25
N SER A 80 -9.97 12.64 8.88
CA SER A 80 -11.43 12.79 9.00
C SER A 80 -12.10 12.97 7.64
N ASN A 81 -11.49 13.77 6.75
CA ASN A 81 -12.01 14.04 5.43
C ASN A 81 -12.11 12.75 4.61
N ILE A 82 -11.03 11.97 4.55
CA ILE A 82 -10.97 10.70 3.79
C ILE A 82 -12.02 9.73 4.30
N PHE A 83 -12.03 9.41 5.58
CA PHE A 83 -12.95 8.43 6.12
C PHE A 83 -14.40 8.87 6.05
N SER A 84 -14.70 10.16 6.27
CA SER A 84 -16.05 10.69 6.11
C SER A 84 -16.52 10.66 4.66
N ALA A 85 -15.65 10.93 3.70
CA ALA A 85 -15.98 10.84 2.27
C ALA A 85 -16.30 9.40 1.88
N GLU A 86 -15.48 8.43 2.29
CA GLU A 86 -15.69 7.04 1.94
C GLU A 86 -16.90 6.42 2.67
N GLN A 87 -17.18 6.84 3.90
CA GLN A 87 -18.41 6.45 4.59
C GLN A 87 -19.67 6.99 3.89
N ARG A 88 -19.64 8.25 3.39
CA ARG A 88 -20.74 8.79 2.58
C ARG A 88 -20.91 8.00 1.29
N ASN A 89 -19.82 7.68 0.60
CA ASN A 89 -19.84 6.85 -0.59
C ASN A 89 -20.49 5.48 -0.32
N TYR A 90 -20.09 4.80 0.74
CA TYR A 90 -20.68 3.54 1.16
C TYR A 90 -22.18 3.65 1.42
N ARG A 91 -22.63 4.67 2.17
CA ARG A 91 -24.07 4.91 2.41
C ARG A 91 -24.84 5.12 1.11
N THR A 92 -24.29 5.91 0.18
CA THR A 92 -24.89 6.13 -1.13
C THR A 92 -25.08 4.82 -1.91
N LEU A 93 -24.12 3.91 -1.86
CA LEU A 93 -24.25 2.57 -2.47
C LEU A 93 -25.37 1.75 -1.83
N CYS A 94 -25.52 1.81 -0.51
CA CYS A 94 -26.61 1.16 0.21
C CYS A 94 -27.98 1.79 -0.15
N GLU A 95 -28.07 3.11 -0.16
CA GLU A 95 -29.30 3.86 -0.50
C GLU A 95 -29.78 3.60 -1.94
N ARG A 96 -28.86 3.39 -2.87
CA ARG A 96 -29.17 3.02 -4.27
C ARG A 96 -29.54 1.56 -4.46
N GLY A 97 -29.34 0.71 -3.44
CA GLY A 97 -29.55 -0.72 -3.53
C GLY A 97 -28.41 -1.48 -4.21
N ASP A 98 -27.25 -0.83 -4.44
CA ASP A 98 -26.05 -1.47 -4.97
C ASP A 98 -25.42 -2.44 -3.93
N ILE A 99 -25.68 -2.18 -2.65
CA ILE A 99 -25.34 -3.03 -1.51
C ILE A 99 -26.60 -3.23 -0.67
N VAL A 100 -27.05 -4.46 -0.57
CA VAL A 100 -28.27 -4.84 0.16
C VAL A 100 -27.90 -5.65 1.40
N ASN A 101 -28.51 -5.32 2.55
CA ASN A 101 -28.29 -6.00 3.83
C ASN A 101 -26.81 -6.15 4.22
N GLU A 102 -25.97 -5.19 3.81
CA GLU A 102 -24.52 -5.22 4.05
C GLU A 102 -23.86 -6.52 3.58
N ASP A 103 -24.35 -7.12 2.50
CA ASP A 103 -23.82 -8.34 1.92
C ASP A 103 -22.34 -8.22 1.61
N PRO A 104 -21.46 -9.06 2.20
CA PRO A 104 -20.01 -8.92 2.07
C PRO A 104 -19.49 -9.03 0.64
N GLU A 105 -20.14 -9.82 -0.22
CA GLU A 105 -19.71 -9.98 -1.62
C GLU A 105 -20.07 -8.72 -2.41
N GLN A 106 -21.25 -8.12 -2.16
CA GLN A 106 -21.62 -6.85 -2.76
C GLN A 106 -20.75 -5.71 -2.24
N VAL A 107 -20.42 -5.70 -0.94
CA VAL A 107 -19.47 -4.74 -0.37
C VAL A 107 -18.12 -4.86 -1.07
N LYS A 108 -17.58 -6.06 -1.22
CA LYS A 108 -16.34 -6.28 -1.95
C LYS A 108 -16.43 -5.84 -3.40
N ALA A 109 -17.51 -6.16 -4.09
CA ALA A 109 -17.68 -5.81 -5.50
C ALA A 109 -17.84 -4.30 -5.73
N ARG A 110 -18.63 -3.61 -4.92
CA ARG A 110 -19.11 -2.24 -5.16
C ARG A 110 -18.36 -1.15 -4.40
N PHE A 111 -17.92 -1.42 -3.17
CA PHE A 111 -17.23 -0.42 -2.36
C PHE A 111 -15.72 -0.52 -2.54
N ASN A 112 -15.07 0.58 -2.90
CA ASN A 112 -13.63 0.61 -3.21
C ASN A 112 -12.73 0.11 -2.06
N TYR A 113 -13.16 0.33 -0.83
CA TYR A 113 -12.41 -0.07 0.39
C TYR A 113 -12.98 -1.32 1.06
N GLY A 114 -13.80 -2.09 0.36
CA GLY A 114 -14.30 -3.41 0.76
C GLY A 114 -13.36 -4.54 0.33
N GLY A 115 -12.06 -4.39 0.54
CA GLY A 115 -11.06 -5.39 0.17
C GLY A 115 -10.36 -6.02 1.37
N GLU A 116 -9.55 -7.04 1.12
CA GLU A 116 -8.87 -7.83 2.14
C GLU A 116 -7.55 -7.23 2.62
N LEU A 117 -7.00 -6.28 1.85
CA LEU A 117 -5.76 -5.59 2.23
C LEU A 117 -6.00 -4.09 2.22
N LEU A 118 -5.81 -3.47 3.37
CA LEU A 118 -5.92 -2.02 3.55
C LEU A 118 -4.63 -1.47 4.12
N VAL A 119 -4.23 -0.31 3.64
CA VAL A 119 -3.06 0.43 4.13
C VAL A 119 -3.43 1.87 4.42
N GLY A 120 -2.71 2.49 5.35
CA GLY A 120 -2.91 3.87 5.73
C GLY A 120 -1.61 4.57 6.08
N HIS A 121 -1.56 5.86 5.81
CA HIS A 121 -0.42 6.73 6.08
C HIS A 121 -0.87 8.05 6.69
N MET A 122 -0.16 8.49 7.70
CA MET A 122 -0.25 9.83 8.27
C MET A 122 1.04 10.56 7.94
N ARG A 123 0.91 11.71 7.27
CA ARG A 123 2.05 12.47 6.78
C ARG A 123 2.46 13.56 7.76
N TYR A 124 3.76 13.66 7.97
CA TYR A 124 4.42 14.86 8.51
C TYR A 124 5.23 15.53 7.40
N GLY A 125 4.91 16.77 7.08
CA GLY A 125 5.56 17.56 6.04
C GLY A 125 6.59 18.50 6.63
N ALA A 126 7.87 18.17 6.54
CA ALA A 126 8.96 19.00 7.03
C ALA A 126 9.38 20.12 6.08
N SER A 127 8.76 20.25 4.91
CA SER A 127 9.21 21.15 3.83
C SER A 127 8.11 22.07 3.29
N SER A 128 8.48 22.96 2.39
CA SER A 128 7.59 23.88 1.67
C SER A 128 6.48 23.19 0.85
N ALA A 129 6.63 21.88 0.55
CA ALA A 129 5.62 21.06 -0.13
C ALA A 129 4.56 20.48 0.83
N ARG A 130 4.32 21.11 1.97
CA ARG A 130 3.44 20.62 3.05
C ARG A 130 2.04 20.24 2.58
N PHE A 131 1.47 20.96 1.64
CA PHE A 131 0.11 20.77 1.14
C PHE A 131 0.06 20.17 -0.26
N ASP A 132 1.13 19.52 -0.73
CA ASP A 132 1.15 18.82 -2.01
C ASP A 132 0.60 17.40 -1.86
N GLU A 133 -0.57 17.15 -2.45
CA GLU A 133 -1.17 15.83 -2.51
C GLU A 133 -0.31 14.85 -3.33
N GLY A 134 0.47 15.35 -4.29
CA GLY A 134 1.36 14.55 -5.11
C GLY A 134 2.34 13.71 -4.31
N ILE A 135 2.78 14.23 -3.17
CA ILE A 135 3.72 13.56 -2.27
C ILE A 135 3.06 12.85 -1.07
N CYS A 136 1.73 12.86 -0.96
CA CYS A 136 1.02 12.06 0.03
C CYS A 136 1.04 10.57 -0.33
N HIS A 137 1.33 9.73 0.65
CA HIS A 137 1.24 8.27 0.49
C HIS A 137 -0.21 7.78 0.58
N PRO A 138 -0.51 6.57 0.07
CA PRO A 138 0.40 5.65 -0.63
C PRO A 138 0.73 6.10 -2.07
N PHE A 139 1.96 5.82 -2.50
CA PHE A 139 2.34 5.84 -3.90
C PHE A 139 1.88 4.55 -4.58
N THR A 140 1.61 4.61 -5.88
CA THR A 140 1.18 3.43 -6.65
C THR A 140 1.91 3.36 -7.98
N ARG A 141 2.54 2.21 -8.23
CA ARG A 141 3.07 1.82 -9.53
C ARG A 141 2.05 0.86 -10.15
N ARG A 142 1.38 1.31 -11.23
CA ARG A 142 0.36 0.51 -11.90
C ARG A 142 0.88 -0.08 -13.19
N THR A 143 0.63 -1.35 -13.38
CA THR A 143 0.92 -2.10 -14.60
C THR A 143 -0.28 -2.97 -14.98
N ASN A 144 -0.21 -3.65 -16.14
CA ASN A 144 -1.24 -4.60 -16.55
C ASN A 144 -1.14 -5.98 -15.86
N TRP A 145 -0.19 -6.14 -14.93
CA TRP A 145 0.02 -7.37 -14.17
C TRP A 145 -0.07 -7.09 -12.67
N ILE A 146 -0.91 -7.82 -11.96
CA ILE A 146 -1.05 -7.65 -10.50
C ILE A 146 0.26 -7.91 -9.76
N THR A 147 1.07 -8.85 -10.24
CA THR A 147 2.39 -9.20 -9.68
C THR A 147 3.48 -8.14 -9.92
N ARG A 148 3.23 -7.15 -10.75
CA ARG A 148 4.13 -6.00 -11.03
C ARG A 148 3.55 -4.68 -10.53
N THR A 149 2.32 -4.70 -10.06
CA THR A 149 1.65 -3.53 -9.50
C THR A 149 1.99 -3.43 -8.03
N LEU A 150 2.41 -2.25 -7.59
CA LEU A 150 2.90 -1.98 -6.26
C LEU A 150 2.20 -0.77 -5.64
N MET A 151 1.84 -0.87 -4.38
CA MET A 151 1.43 0.23 -3.52
C MET A 151 2.48 0.37 -2.41
N LEU A 152 3.06 1.56 -2.24
CA LEU A 152 4.14 1.82 -1.30
C LEU A 152 3.82 3.02 -0.41
N LEU A 153 4.11 2.88 0.86
CA LEU A 153 4.03 3.93 1.86
C LEU A 153 5.14 3.72 2.89
N GLY A 154 5.53 4.77 3.59
CA GLY A 154 6.60 4.61 4.57
C GLY A 154 6.97 5.90 5.28
N ASN A 155 7.90 5.75 6.20
CA ASN A 155 8.62 6.83 6.83
C ASN A 155 10.08 6.71 6.38
N PHE A 156 10.47 7.55 5.43
CA PHE A 156 11.76 7.48 4.75
C PHE A 156 12.64 8.66 5.13
N GLY A 157 13.92 8.38 5.34
CA GLY A 157 15.02 9.32 5.43
C GLY A 157 16.23 8.64 4.80
N ILE A 158 16.23 8.53 3.47
CA ILE A 158 17.28 7.88 2.69
C ILE A 158 18.40 8.89 2.44
N THR A 159 19.59 8.60 2.94
CA THR A 159 20.74 9.52 2.88
C THR A 159 21.40 9.54 1.51
N ASN A 160 21.32 8.43 0.77
CA ASN A 160 21.91 8.27 -0.56
C ASN A 160 20.89 8.23 -1.70
N ALA A 161 19.74 8.91 -1.54
CA ALA A 161 18.65 8.92 -2.53
C ALA A 161 19.13 9.34 -3.94
N GLN A 162 20.04 10.32 -4.04
CA GLN A 162 20.60 10.79 -5.31
C GLN A 162 21.44 9.72 -6.02
N GLU A 163 22.21 8.94 -5.29
CA GLU A 163 23.01 7.83 -5.84
C GLU A 163 22.11 6.72 -6.37
N LEU A 164 21.01 6.41 -5.62
CA LEU A 164 20.01 5.44 -6.06
C LEU A 164 19.30 5.94 -7.32
N ALA A 165 18.91 7.21 -7.39
CA ALA A 165 18.31 7.81 -8.58
C ALA A 165 19.23 7.73 -9.78
N GLN A 166 20.52 8.02 -9.61
CA GLN A 166 21.52 7.89 -10.67
C GLN A 166 21.66 6.45 -11.18
N THR A 167 21.60 5.47 -10.26
CA THR A 167 21.62 4.05 -10.63
C THR A 167 20.40 3.66 -11.48
N LEU A 168 19.22 4.18 -11.16
CA LEU A 168 18.02 3.97 -11.97
C LEU A 168 18.17 4.53 -13.38
N ILE A 169 18.73 5.73 -13.50
CA ILE A 169 19.00 6.38 -14.81
C ILE A 169 20.00 5.56 -15.63
N GLU A 170 21.07 5.07 -15.01
CA GLU A 170 22.08 4.23 -15.68
C GLU A 170 21.50 2.89 -16.16
N ARG A 171 20.45 2.38 -15.52
CA ARG A 171 19.67 1.21 -15.98
C ARG A 171 18.68 1.55 -17.09
N GLY A 172 18.60 2.81 -17.54
CA GLY A 172 17.69 3.28 -18.58
C GLY A 172 16.29 3.63 -18.09
N GLN A 173 16.10 3.77 -16.80
CA GLN A 173 14.83 4.22 -16.23
C GLN A 173 14.73 5.75 -16.23
N HIS A 174 13.52 6.27 -16.12
CA HIS A 174 13.27 7.70 -16.12
C HIS A 174 12.42 8.11 -14.89
N PRO A 175 13.03 8.22 -13.70
CA PRO A 175 12.31 8.66 -12.51
C PRO A 175 11.78 10.08 -12.71
N VAL A 176 10.48 10.27 -12.48
CA VAL A 176 9.76 11.54 -12.73
C VAL A 176 9.61 12.41 -11.47
N CYS A 177 10.08 11.93 -10.32
CA CYS A 177 9.95 12.61 -9.04
C CYS A 177 11.21 12.38 -8.20
N ASP A 178 11.68 13.43 -7.52
CA ASP A 178 12.89 13.40 -6.70
C ASP A 178 12.62 12.94 -5.24
N SER A 179 11.47 12.33 -4.96
CA SER A 179 11.17 11.85 -3.61
C SER A 179 11.80 10.48 -3.35
N ASP A 180 12.30 10.27 -2.12
CA ASP A 180 12.78 8.98 -1.63
C ASP A 180 11.80 7.85 -1.93
N THR A 181 10.50 8.11 -1.74
CA THR A 181 9.44 7.12 -1.97
C THR A 181 9.36 6.69 -3.43
N GLN A 182 9.49 7.62 -4.38
CA GLN A 182 9.47 7.30 -5.81
C GLN A 182 10.69 6.47 -6.19
N ILE A 183 11.87 6.86 -5.72
CA ILE A 183 13.12 6.16 -6.00
C ILE A 183 13.05 4.72 -5.47
N ILE A 184 12.61 4.54 -4.22
CA ILE A 184 12.42 3.23 -3.61
C ILE A 184 11.37 2.40 -4.37
N MET A 185 10.27 3.02 -4.78
CA MET A 185 9.22 2.33 -5.54
C MET A 185 9.75 1.83 -6.89
N GLU A 186 10.56 2.60 -7.59
CA GLU A 186 11.15 2.19 -8.87
C GLU A 186 12.23 1.11 -8.69
N GLU A 187 13.05 1.18 -7.62
CA GLU A 187 13.98 0.11 -7.28
C GLU A 187 13.26 -1.22 -7.04
N ILE A 188 12.22 -1.22 -6.21
CA ILE A 188 11.39 -2.43 -5.98
C ILE A 188 10.75 -2.87 -7.28
N GLY A 189 10.19 -1.93 -8.06
CA GLY A 189 9.51 -2.18 -9.32
C GLY A 189 10.42 -2.84 -10.36
N PHE A 190 11.69 -2.43 -10.42
CA PHE A 190 12.68 -3.03 -11.30
C PHE A 190 12.85 -4.54 -11.03
N TYR A 191 13.08 -4.93 -9.77
CA TYR A 191 13.25 -6.33 -9.42
C TYR A 191 11.95 -7.16 -9.51
N LEU A 192 10.78 -6.53 -9.27
CA LEU A 192 9.48 -7.15 -9.54
C LEU A 192 9.32 -7.45 -11.04
N ASP A 193 9.74 -6.53 -11.91
CA ASP A 193 9.67 -6.71 -13.35
C ASP A 193 10.61 -7.83 -13.82
N GLU A 194 11.83 -7.90 -13.29
CA GLU A 194 12.78 -8.97 -13.63
C GLU A 194 12.24 -10.34 -13.22
N ALA A 195 11.83 -10.51 -11.97
CA ALA A 195 11.29 -11.76 -11.44
C ALA A 195 10.04 -12.21 -12.22
N HIS A 196 9.10 -11.28 -12.46
CA HIS A 196 7.91 -11.56 -13.25
C HIS A 196 8.26 -12.00 -14.67
N ASN A 197 9.17 -11.28 -15.36
CA ASN A 197 9.53 -11.59 -16.75
C ASN A 197 10.21 -12.94 -16.89
N GLU A 198 11.03 -13.35 -15.92
CA GLU A 198 11.65 -14.67 -15.89
C GLU A 198 10.58 -15.75 -15.76
N LEU A 199 9.68 -15.66 -14.80
CA LEU A 199 8.57 -16.58 -14.61
C LEU A 199 7.66 -16.64 -15.84
N TYR A 200 7.26 -15.48 -16.38
CA TYR A 200 6.44 -15.40 -17.57
C TYR A 200 7.06 -16.11 -18.76
N ARG A 201 8.36 -15.91 -19.02
CA ARG A 201 9.08 -16.62 -20.12
C ARG A 201 9.08 -18.13 -19.94
N SER A 202 9.18 -18.64 -18.73
CA SER A 202 9.21 -20.07 -18.41
C SER A 202 7.84 -20.75 -18.52
N LEU A 203 6.76 -19.98 -18.28
CA LEU A 203 5.38 -20.48 -18.17
C LEU A 203 4.53 -20.22 -19.41
N ARG A 204 4.82 -19.15 -20.17
CA ARG A 204 4.08 -18.85 -21.41
C ARG A 204 4.13 -20.02 -22.39
N GLY A 205 2.99 -20.31 -23.01
CA GLY A 205 2.84 -21.46 -23.89
C GLY A 205 2.53 -22.79 -23.19
N LYS A 206 2.59 -22.82 -21.85
CA LYS A 206 2.12 -23.94 -21.01
C LYS A 206 0.83 -23.57 -20.30
N LEU A 207 0.72 -22.34 -19.81
CA LEU A 207 -0.41 -21.79 -19.09
C LEU A 207 -0.90 -20.52 -19.77
N SER A 208 -2.17 -20.14 -19.51
CA SER A 208 -2.78 -18.93 -20.06
C SER A 208 -3.79 -18.31 -19.10
N GLY A 209 -4.16 -17.06 -19.34
CA GLY A 209 -5.20 -16.38 -18.58
C GLY A 209 -4.94 -16.35 -17.07
N GLN A 210 -5.95 -16.74 -16.32
CA GLN A 210 -5.91 -16.71 -14.86
C GLN A 210 -4.92 -17.73 -14.28
N GLU A 211 -4.82 -18.92 -14.85
CA GLU A 211 -3.87 -19.95 -14.41
C GLU A 211 -2.41 -19.46 -14.49
N LEU A 212 -2.06 -18.77 -15.57
CA LEU A 212 -0.74 -18.18 -15.72
C LEU A 212 -0.48 -17.09 -14.69
N GLN A 213 -1.47 -16.23 -14.42
CA GLN A 213 -1.37 -15.17 -13.41
C GLN A 213 -1.20 -15.75 -12.00
N GLU A 214 -1.99 -16.75 -11.64
CA GLU A 214 -1.94 -17.41 -10.33
C GLU A 214 -0.59 -18.11 -10.13
N GLU A 215 -0.09 -18.83 -11.15
CA GLU A 215 1.19 -19.53 -11.04
C GLU A 215 2.37 -18.57 -10.93
N ILE A 216 2.37 -17.43 -11.63
CA ILE A 216 3.36 -16.38 -11.45
C ILE A 216 3.25 -15.81 -10.03
N SER A 217 2.04 -15.51 -9.55
CA SER A 217 1.81 -14.98 -8.21
C SER A 217 2.35 -15.89 -7.12
N ASN A 218 2.15 -17.21 -7.28
CA ASN A 218 2.60 -18.21 -6.30
C ASN A 218 4.12 -18.41 -6.29
N ARG A 219 4.82 -18.06 -7.38
CA ARG A 219 6.28 -18.25 -7.51
C ARG A 219 7.10 -17.00 -7.32
N ILE A 220 6.48 -15.82 -7.28
CA ILE A 220 7.22 -14.58 -6.97
C ILE A 220 7.78 -14.67 -5.56
N ASP A 221 9.10 -14.58 -5.44
CA ASP A 221 9.80 -14.51 -4.16
C ASP A 221 10.02 -13.05 -3.74
N LEU A 222 9.06 -12.54 -2.98
CA LEU A 222 9.10 -11.15 -2.51
C LEU A 222 10.27 -10.91 -1.53
N TYR A 223 10.71 -11.93 -0.80
CA TYR A 223 11.85 -11.82 0.10
C TYR A 223 13.16 -11.58 -0.67
N ASP A 224 13.39 -12.35 -1.74
CA ASP A 224 14.55 -12.16 -2.63
C ASP A 224 14.51 -10.79 -3.31
N ILE A 225 13.34 -10.37 -3.81
CA ILE A 225 13.13 -9.05 -4.42
C ILE A 225 13.47 -7.93 -3.45
N MET A 226 12.95 -7.98 -2.23
CA MET A 226 13.23 -6.96 -1.22
C MET A 226 14.71 -6.94 -0.81
N GLY A 227 15.34 -8.11 -0.68
CA GLY A 227 16.76 -8.22 -0.39
C GLY A 227 17.64 -7.58 -1.47
N LYS A 228 17.27 -7.74 -2.75
CA LYS A 228 17.99 -7.13 -3.88
C LYS A 228 17.74 -5.62 -3.94
N ALA A 229 16.49 -5.18 -3.83
CA ALA A 229 16.11 -3.77 -3.92
C ALA A 229 16.73 -2.93 -2.80
N SER A 230 16.69 -3.43 -1.58
CA SER A 230 17.15 -2.67 -0.40
C SER A 230 18.65 -2.75 -0.13
N LYS A 231 19.41 -3.52 -0.92
CA LYS A 231 20.83 -3.82 -0.67
C LYS A 231 21.69 -2.57 -0.47
N ASN A 232 21.40 -1.52 -1.21
CA ASN A 232 22.18 -0.28 -1.21
C ASN A 232 21.44 0.89 -0.56
N TRP A 233 20.31 0.66 0.13
CA TRP A 233 19.61 1.76 0.81
C TRP A 233 20.34 2.11 2.10
N ASP A 234 20.64 3.39 2.27
CA ASP A 234 21.25 3.93 3.46
C ASP A 234 20.33 4.96 4.11
N GLY A 235 20.32 4.97 5.47
CA GLY A 235 19.46 5.88 6.24
C GLY A 235 18.45 5.17 7.13
N GLY A 236 17.55 5.95 7.74
CA GLY A 236 16.49 5.44 8.61
C GLY A 236 15.18 5.30 7.87
N PHE A 237 14.61 4.11 7.80
CA PHE A 237 13.34 3.91 7.10
C PHE A 237 12.47 2.80 7.68
N THR A 238 11.18 2.94 7.48
CA THR A 238 10.19 1.86 7.52
C THR A 238 9.36 1.95 6.25
N ALA A 239 9.55 0.98 5.36
CA ALA A 239 8.79 0.83 4.13
C ALA A 239 7.71 -0.24 4.31
N LEU A 240 6.48 0.13 4.04
CA LEU A 240 5.33 -0.76 4.00
C LEU A 240 4.81 -0.80 2.56
N GLY A 241 4.67 -1.97 2.00
CA GLY A 241 4.19 -2.09 0.63
C GLY A 241 3.34 -3.31 0.39
N ALA A 242 2.50 -3.21 -0.62
CA ALA A 242 1.61 -4.26 -1.04
C ALA A 242 1.69 -4.46 -2.55
N VAL A 243 1.89 -5.69 -2.97
CA VAL A 243 1.83 -6.10 -4.37
C VAL A 243 0.38 -6.42 -4.74
N GLY A 244 0.01 -6.20 -6.00
CA GLY A 244 -1.37 -6.37 -6.43
C GLY A 244 -1.93 -7.78 -6.28
N ASN A 245 -1.08 -8.81 -6.15
CA ASN A 245 -1.48 -10.19 -5.82
C ASN A 245 -1.87 -10.39 -4.34
N GLY A 246 -1.69 -9.35 -3.50
CA GLY A 246 -2.05 -9.37 -2.08
C GLY A 246 -0.91 -9.68 -1.13
N ASP A 247 0.31 -9.81 -1.63
CA ASP A 247 1.49 -9.89 -0.78
C ASP A 247 1.75 -8.55 -0.10
N LEU A 248 1.93 -8.59 1.20
CA LEU A 248 2.23 -7.43 2.04
C LEU A 248 3.64 -7.60 2.62
N PHE A 249 4.45 -6.57 2.52
CA PHE A 249 5.76 -6.54 3.16
C PHE A 249 5.93 -5.32 4.06
N CYS A 250 6.74 -5.50 5.09
CA CYS A 250 7.27 -4.39 5.87
C CYS A 250 8.79 -4.55 5.98
N LEU A 251 9.51 -3.56 5.48
CA LEU A 251 10.96 -3.52 5.53
C LEU A 251 11.39 -2.37 6.43
N ARG A 252 12.29 -2.66 7.34
CA ARG A 252 12.85 -1.71 8.29
C ARG A 252 14.35 -1.56 8.06
N ASP A 253 14.88 -0.38 8.31
CA ASP A 253 16.32 -0.15 8.27
C ASP A 253 17.09 -1.10 9.21
N PRO A 254 18.30 -1.54 8.82
CA PRO A 254 19.05 -2.55 9.58
C PRO A 254 19.51 -2.06 10.96
N HIS A 255 19.56 -0.74 11.18
CA HIS A 255 19.94 -0.13 12.45
C HIS A 255 18.75 0.06 13.40
N GLY A 256 17.53 -0.15 12.90
CA GLY A 256 16.32 -0.03 13.69
C GLY A 256 15.98 1.40 14.09
N ILE A 257 16.38 2.40 13.29
CA ILE A 257 16.13 3.82 13.53
C ILE A 257 14.63 4.11 13.55
N ARG A 258 13.88 3.52 12.59
CA ARG A 258 12.44 3.67 12.53
C ARG A 258 11.72 2.47 13.15
N PRO A 259 10.69 2.68 14.01
CA PRO A 259 9.95 1.58 14.61
C PRO A 259 9.00 0.90 13.63
N CYS A 260 8.82 -0.40 13.80
CA CYS A 260 7.76 -1.19 13.15
C CYS A 260 7.27 -2.27 14.11
N HIS A 261 5.96 -2.43 14.19
CA HIS A 261 5.32 -3.47 15.00
C HIS A 261 4.29 -4.20 14.13
N TYR A 262 4.24 -5.51 14.26
CA TYR A 262 3.21 -6.31 13.62
C TYR A 262 2.61 -7.32 14.61
N VAL A 263 1.39 -7.74 14.32
CA VAL A 263 0.71 -8.78 15.09
C VAL A 263 -0.01 -9.71 14.11
N LEU A 264 0.09 -11.00 14.35
CA LEU A 264 -0.72 -12.03 13.71
C LEU A 264 -1.78 -12.47 14.70
N THR A 265 -3.02 -12.49 14.27
CA THR A 265 -4.15 -13.00 15.04
C THR A 265 -4.85 -14.11 14.27
N ASP A 266 -5.34 -15.11 14.98
CA ASP A 266 -6.12 -16.22 14.41
C ASP A 266 -7.51 -15.75 13.91
#